data_721ae0bcac1483bfd1d9a687dbaf83d6
#
_entry.id   721ae0bcac1483bfd1d9a687dbaf83d6
#
_cell.length_a   1.000
_cell.length_b   1.000
_cell.length_c   1.000
_cell.angle_alpha   90.00
_cell.angle_beta   90.00
_cell.angle_gamma   90.00
#
_symmetry.space_group_name_H-M   'P 1'
#
loop_
_entity.id
_entity.type
_entity.pdbx_description
1 polymer ?
#
loop_
_entity_poly.entity_id
_entity_poly.type
_entity_poly.pdbx_seq_one_letter_code
_entity_poly.pdbx_strand_id
1 'polypeptide(L)'
;MFIEILSYFCILFTFTLLIYWPFINYFKITPFIDRSIPYVTGIKFGVTGLILTYSAINLVDGVLVNSQFVSVLFSGLLGGPFAILVSGLIIGIGRFFFSEVTMISTIFNYNFILLVLFLFLITRKYEMTSKTVFTYFWLCLVESILISFIGLCFSSQGYGFLLLYGLFTVFAFYFIYIVIHQVKRTNDTVQETNYLRKIDYLTQLPNTTEFEKCIQQLMKKNEIFSLLLVDIRDLKMINSKYGYPTGDLIIKQLALHLKEYADKNDAFVGRLSGEEFAIILKDTPPALAIFEADNLIHTIAQQPFNVIDKEVIYISVTIGLSSFPDNGVTSRSLTENLIRASQHAKSNKTSGYFHANNLK
;
A
#
# COMPACT_ATOMS: atom_id res chain seq x y z
N MET A 1 10.60 -28.32 29.52
CA MET A 1 10.87 -26.89 29.73
C MET A 1 11.52 -26.18 28.54
N PHE A 2 12.80 -26.46 28.16
CA PHE A 2 13.45 -25.76 27.00
C PHE A 2 12.71 -25.98 25.67
N ILE A 3 12.29 -27.22 25.38
CA ILE A 3 11.52 -27.55 24.15
C ILE A 3 10.16 -26.85 24.14
N GLU A 4 9.49 -26.75 25.25
CA GLU A 4 8.20 -26.06 25.39
C GLU A 4 8.35 -24.54 25.15
N ILE A 5 9.39 -23.94 25.73
CA ILE A 5 9.73 -22.52 25.47
C ILE A 5 10.03 -22.28 23.99
N LEU A 6 10.79 -23.17 23.35
CA LEU A 6 11.11 -23.07 21.93
C LEU A 6 9.88 -23.26 21.06
N SER A 7 9.02 -24.23 21.37
CA SER A 7 7.76 -24.45 20.63
C SER A 7 6.83 -23.25 20.74
N TYR A 8 6.72 -22.66 21.94
CA TYR A 8 5.95 -21.45 22.19
C TYR A 8 6.43 -20.26 21.29
N PHE A 9 7.75 -20.06 21.23
CA PHE A 9 8.34 -19.04 20.37
C PHE A 9 8.05 -19.31 18.89
N CYS A 10 8.24 -20.54 18.41
CA CYS A 10 7.96 -20.90 17.03
C CYS A 10 6.50 -20.67 16.64
N ILE A 11 5.56 -21.01 17.53
CA ILE A 11 4.13 -20.77 17.33
C ILE A 11 3.86 -19.27 17.24
N LEU A 12 4.30 -18.50 18.21
CA LEU A 12 4.07 -17.05 18.26
C LEU A 12 4.66 -16.36 17.03
N PHE A 13 5.89 -16.71 16.65
CA PHE A 13 6.59 -16.16 15.50
C PHE A 13 5.90 -16.52 14.18
N THR A 14 5.60 -17.79 13.95
CA THR A 14 4.98 -18.27 12.70
C THR A 14 3.60 -17.66 12.49
N PHE A 15 2.76 -17.65 13.52
CA PHE A 15 1.41 -17.09 13.41
C PHE A 15 1.46 -15.56 13.25
N THR A 16 2.36 -14.86 13.93
CA THR A 16 2.52 -13.42 13.74
C THR A 16 2.91 -13.07 12.30
N LEU A 17 3.83 -13.82 11.69
CA LEU A 17 4.19 -13.64 10.28
C LEU A 17 3.04 -13.97 9.34
N LEU A 18 2.34 -15.09 9.53
CA LEU A 18 1.19 -15.50 8.70
C LEU A 18 0.04 -14.47 8.80
N ILE A 19 -0.15 -13.85 9.95
CA ILE A 19 -1.15 -12.82 10.14
C ILE A 19 -0.75 -11.54 9.42
N TYR A 20 0.52 -11.16 9.52
CA TYR A 20 1.02 -9.90 8.98
C TYR A 20 1.17 -9.92 7.46
N TRP A 21 1.53 -11.05 6.85
CA TRP A 21 1.76 -11.20 5.41
C TRP A 21 0.60 -10.75 4.50
N PRO A 22 -0.68 -11.11 4.76
CA PRO A 22 -1.81 -10.64 3.95
C PRO A 22 -2.08 -9.14 4.08
N PHE A 23 -1.79 -8.53 5.25
CA PHE A 23 -1.98 -7.09 5.44
C PHE A 23 -1.09 -6.25 4.52
N ILE A 24 0.09 -6.77 4.14
CA ILE A 24 1.01 -6.08 3.25
C ILE A 24 0.45 -6.00 1.83
N ASN A 25 -0.18 -7.06 1.34
CA ASN A 25 -0.47 -7.24 -0.08
C ASN A 25 -1.93 -6.98 -0.51
N TYR A 26 -2.91 -7.11 0.39
CA TYR A 26 -4.33 -7.18 0.00
C TYR A 26 -5.24 -6.06 0.52
N PHE A 27 -4.85 -5.28 1.52
CA PHE A 27 -5.79 -4.43 2.25
C PHE A 27 -5.92 -2.97 1.78
N LYS A 28 -5.41 -2.59 0.60
CA LYS A 28 -5.58 -1.20 0.08
C LYS A 28 -6.81 -0.98 -0.84
N ILE A 29 -7.77 -1.91 -0.91
CA ILE A 29 -8.70 -1.93 -2.07
C ILE A 29 -10.10 -1.38 -1.81
N THR A 30 -10.62 -1.30 -0.58
CA THR A 30 -11.96 -0.72 -0.34
C THR A 30 -12.15 -0.10 1.05
N PRO A 31 -12.96 0.98 1.20
CA PRO A 31 -13.27 1.60 2.50
C PRO A 31 -14.04 0.68 3.47
N PHE A 32 -14.69 -0.37 2.97
CA PHE A 32 -15.36 -1.38 3.80
C PHE A 32 -14.36 -2.25 4.56
N ILE A 33 -13.18 -2.47 3.99
CA ILE A 33 -12.11 -3.28 4.58
C ILE A 33 -11.47 -2.54 5.75
N ASP A 34 -11.30 -1.21 5.68
CA ASP A 34 -10.73 -0.41 6.77
C ASP A 34 -11.51 -0.55 8.08
N ARG A 35 -12.85 -0.62 8.04
CA ARG A 35 -13.68 -0.83 9.22
C ARG A 35 -13.58 -2.24 9.80
N SER A 36 -13.24 -3.24 9.00
CA SER A 36 -13.13 -4.65 9.45
C SER A 36 -11.74 -5.02 9.98
N ILE A 37 -10.70 -4.22 9.70
CA ILE A 37 -9.31 -4.46 10.12
C ILE A 37 -9.18 -4.76 11.63
N PRO A 38 -9.76 -3.96 12.57
CA PRO A 38 -9.65 -4.24 14.00
C PRO A 38 -10.17 -5.61 14.38
N TYR A 39 -11.33 -6.00 13.85
CA TYR A 39 -11.97 -7.28 14.18
C TYR A 39 -11.20 -8.47 13.61
N VAL A 40 -10.80 -8.38 12.33
CA VAL A 40 -10.02 -9.44 11.67
C VAL A 40 -8.67 -9.64 12.36
N THR A 41 -7.98 -8.54 12.68
CA THR A 41 -6.72 -8.57 13.42
C THR A 41 -6.93 -9.17 14.82
N GLY A 42 -7.94 -8.70 15.54
CA GLY A 42 -8.28 -9.22 16.88
C GLY A 42 -8.58 -10.71 16.87
N ILE A 43 -9.37 -11.21 15.91
CA ILE A 43 -9.67 -12.63 15.77
C ILE A 43 -8.40 -13.45 15.52
N LYS A 44 -7.56 -13.03 14.57
CA LYS A 44 -6.33 -13.74 14.23
C LYS A 44 -5.37 -13.84 15.40
N PHE A 45 -5.09 -12.73 16.09
CA PHE A 45 -4.23 -12.73 17.28
C PHE A 45 -4.89 -13.42 18.47
N GLY A 46 -6.22 -13.38 18.58
CA GLY A 46 -6.99 -14.14 19.56
C GLY A 46 -6.82 -15.64 19.38
N VAL A 47 -6.95 -16.14 18.14
CA VAL A 47 -6.72 -17.56 17.82
C VAL A 47 -5.25 -17.95 18.09
N THR A 48 -4.29 -17.11 17.72
CA THR A 48 -2.87 -17.34 18.07
C THR A 48 -2.70 -17.47 19.59
N GLY A 49 -3.27 -16.57 20.36
CA GLY A 49 -3.24 -16.63 21.83
C GLY A 49 -3.91 -17.87 22.41
N LEU A 50 -4.99 -18.38 21.80
CA LEU A 50 -5.60 -19.67 22.18
C LEU A 50 -4.66 -20.86 21.96
N ILE A 51 -3.99 -20.91 20.81
CA ILE A 51 -2.99 -21.96 20.52
C ILE A 51 -1.86 -21.90 21.55
N LEU A 52 -1.41 -20.69 21.88
CA LEU A 52 -0.43 -20.48 22.94
C LEU A 52 -0.93 -20.90 24.33
N THR A 53 -2.24 -20.78 24.61
CA THR A 53 -2.83 -21.26 25.86
C THR A 53 -2.72 -22.78 25.96
N TYR A 54 -3.02 -23.47 24.87
CA TYR A 54 -2.90 -24.93 24.84
C TYR A 54 -1.45 -25.43 25.01
N SER A 55 -0.48 -24.65 24.52
CA SER A 55 0.97 -24.95 24.65
C SER A 55 1.60 -24.33 25.88
N ALA A 56 0.80 -23.82 26.84
CA ALA A 56 1.30 -23.13 28.03
C ALA A 56 2.04 -24.07 28.97
N ILE A 57 3.03 -23.52 29.69
CA ILE A 57 3.82 -24.26 30.68
C ILE A 57 3.04 -24.29 31.99
N ASN A 58 2.72 -25.48 32.51
CA ASN A 58 2.18 -25.65 33.84
C ASN A 58 3.26 -25.40 34.89
N LEU A 59 3.14 -24.29 35.62
CA LEU A 59 4.05 -23.95 36.71
C LEU A 59 3.68 -24.67 38.02
N VAL A 60 2.39 -24.77 38.31
CA VAL A 60 1.79 -25.36 39.51
C VAL A 60 0.43 -25.89 39.09
N ASP A 61 -0.12 -26.83 39.84
CA ASP A 61 -1.43 -27.46 39.59
C ASP A 61 -2.47 -26.46 39.08
N GLY A 62 -2.66 -26.43 37.76
CA GLY A 62 -3.60 -25.60 37.04
C GLY A 62 -3.18 -24.14 36.77
N VAL A 63 -1.98 -23.70 37.14
CA VAL A 63 -1.51 -22.33 36.85
C VAL A 63 -0.70 -22.34 35.54
N LEU A 64 -1.32 -21.80 34.46
CA LEU A 64 -0.71 -21.63 33.14
C LEU A 64 0.03 -20.29 33.08
N VAL A 65 1.36 -20.32 32.99
CA VAL A 65 2.15 -19.12 32.73
C VAL A 65 2.51 -19.09 31.24
N ASN A 66 2.12 -18.01 30.58
CA ASN A 66 2.43 -17.79 29.18
C ASN A 66 2.45 -16.28 28.86
N SER A 67 3.17 -15.93 27.81
CA SER A 67 3.29 -14.53 27.35
C SER A 67 2.16 -14.14 26.39
N GLN A 68 0.93 -14.57 26.59
CA GLN A 68 -0.24 -14.30 25.73
C GLN A 68 -0.50 -12.80 25.55
N PHE A 69 -0.15 -11.99 26.54
CA PHE A 69 -0.26 -10.54 26.45
C PHE A 69 0.55 -9.96 25.28
N VAL A 70 1.63 -10.63 24.85
CA VAL A 70 2.40 -10.25 23.66
C VAL A 70 1.53 -10.32 22.39
N SER A 71 0.72 -11.37 22.24
CA SER A 71 -0.26 -11.49 21.14
C SER A 71 -1.30 -10.36 21.21
N VAL A 72 -1.80 -10.02 22.39
CA VAL A 72 -2.73 -8.90 22.58
C VAL A 72 -2.09 -7.55 22.24
N LEU A 73 -0.84 -7.31 22.62
CA LEU A 73 -0.10 -6.08 22.27
C LEU A 73 0.10 -5.94 20.77
N PHE A 74 0.50 -7.01 20.08
CA PHE A 74 0.63 -6.95 18.60
C PHE A 74 -0.72 -6.78 17.90
N SER A 75 -1.81 -7.33 18.46
CA SER A 75 -3.15 -7.03 17.94
C SER A 75 -3.48 -5.55 18.06
N GLY A 76 -3.12 -4.91 19.17
CA GLY A 76 -3.32 -3.48 19.40
C GLY A 76 -2.45 -2.61 18.50
N LEU A 77 -1.19 -2.99 18.28
CA LEU A 77 -0.27 -2.27 17.41
C LEU A 77 -0.72 -2.26 15.94
N LEU A 78 -1.34 -3.36 15.48
CA LEU A 78 -1.73 -3.55 14.08
C LEU A 78 -3.20 -3.25 13.80
N GLY A 79 -4.09 -3.43 14.77
CA GLY A 79 -5.54 -3.28 14.61
C GLY A 79 -6.21 -2.29 15.58
N GLY A 80 -5.40 -1.64 16.43
CA GLY A 80 -5.91 -0.64 17.37
C GLY A 80 -6.66 -1.20 18.59
N PRO A 81 -7.34 -0.33 19.37
CA PRO A 81 -7.96 -0.71 20.66
C PRO A 81 -8.99 -1.84 20.55
N PHE A 82 -9.82 -1.83 19.52
CA PHE A 82 -10.83 -2.88 19.35
C PHE A 82 -10.23 -4.27 19.06
N ALA A 83 -9.05 -4.32 18.41
CA ALA A 83 -8.34 -5.58 18.22
C ALA A 83 -7.82 -6.14 19.54
N ILE A 84 -7.38 -5.29 20.49
CA ILE A 84 -7.03 -5.68 21.87
C ILE A 84 -8.23 -6.34 22.56
N LEU A 85 -9.40 -5.71 22.47
CA LEU A 85 -10.60 -6.23 23.12
C LEU A 85 -11.01 -7.60 22.55
N VAL A 86 -11.05 -7.71 21.22
CA VAL A 86 -11.45 -8.96 20.53
C VAL A 86 -10.45 -10.08 20.82
N SER A 87 -9.15 -9.83 20.65
CA SER A 87 -8.11 -10.84 20.93
C SER A 87 -8.10 -11.26 22.39
N GLY A 88 -8.21 -10.29 23.31
CA GLY A 88 -8.22 -10.54 24.74
C GLY A 88 -9.44 -11.32 25.22
N LEU A 89 -10.64 -11.06 24.66
CA LEU A 89 -11.85 -11.82 24.95
C LEU A 89 -11.73 -13.28 24.48
N ILE A 90 -11.23 -13.49 23.24
CA ILE A 90 -11.04 -14.84 22.72
C ILE A 90 -10.07 -15.63 23.60
N ILE A 91 -8.92 -15.05 23.95
CA ILE A 91 -7.93 -15.67 24.82
C ILE A 91 -8.51 -15.90 26.21
N GLY A 92 -9.18 -14.89 26.80
CA GLY A 92 -9.79 -14.97 28.14
C GLY A 92 -10.80 -16.09 28.25
N ILE A 93 -11.71 -16.21 27.27
CA ILE A 93 -12.68 -17.32 27.23
C ILE A 93 -11.94 -18.66 27.12
N GLY A 94 -10.95 -18.77 26.24
CA GLY A 94 -10.16 -20.00 26.07
C GLY A 94 -9.44 -20.43 27.35
N ARG A 95 -8.93 -19.49 28.14
CA ARG A 95 -8.29 -19.79 29.43
C ARG A 95 -9.22 -20.50 30.39
N PHE A 96 -10.51 -20.14 30.45
CA PHE A 96 -11.49 -20.85 31.29
C PHE A 96 -11.76 -22.28 30.81
N PHE A 97 -11.62 -22.57 29.53
CA PHE A 97 -11.82 -23.93 29.01
C PHE A 97 -10.58 -24.82 29.12
N PHE A 98 -9.38 -24.26 29.07
CA PHE A 98 -8.12 -25.03 29.04
C PHE A 98 -7.40 -25.05 30.41
N SER A 99 -7.72 -24.19 31.36
CA SER A 99 -7.15 -24.22 32.70
C SER A 99 -7.96 -25.15 33.62
N GLU A 100 -7.29 -25.85 34.55
CA GLU A 100 -7.94 -26.53 35.64
C GLU A 100 -8.64 -25.51 36.53
N VAL A 101 -9.84 -25.85 37.03
CA VAL A 101 -10.62 -24.96 37.87
C VAL A 101 -10.10 -25.04 39.31
N THR A 102 -9.05 -24.29 39.60
CA THR A 102 -8.54 -24.06 40.95
C THR A 102 -8.78 -22.60 41.35
N MET A 103 -8.75 -22.32 42.66
CA MET A 103 -8.88 -20.94 43.12
C MET A 103 -7.79 -20.02 42.54
N ILE A 104 -6.58 -20.52 42.46
CA ILE A 104 -5.42 -19.78 41.93
C ILE A 104 -5.58 -19.53 40.42
N SER A 105 -5.90 -20.55 39.61
CA SER A 105 -6.12 -20.40 38.17
C SER A 105 -7.25 -19.41 37.84
N THR A 106 -8.30 -19.43 38.67
CA THR A 106 -9.43 -18.50 38.55
C THR A 106 -8.99 -17.06 38.75
N ILE A 107 -8.16 -16.77 39.76
CA ILE A 107 -7.59 -15.43 40.01
C ILE A 107 -6.76 -14.97 38.83
N PHE A 108 -5.89 -15.83 38.28
CA PHE A 108 -5.06 -15.52 37.10
C PHE A 108 -5.91 -15.23 35.86
N ASN A 109 -7.00 -15.96 35.65
CA ASN A 109 -7.89 -15.74 34.52
C ASN A 109 -8.63 -14.39 34.59
N TYR A 110 -9.15 -14.05 35.80
CA TYR A 110 -9.77 -12.73 36.02
C TYR A 110 -8.75 -11.59 35.88
N ASN A 111 -7.53 -11.76 36.40
CA ASN A 111 -6.47 -10.77 36.25
C ASN A 111 -6.14 -10.51 34.78
N PHE A 112 -6.05 -11.54 33.95
CA PHE A 112 -5.81 -11.37 32.49
C PHE A 112 -6.94 -10.57 31.84
N ILE A 113 -8.20 -10.80 32.18
CA ILE A 113 -9.34 -10.03 31.66
C ILE A 113 -9.26 -8.57 32.09
N LEU A 114 -8.90 -8.29 33.35
CA LEU A 114 -8.71 -6.93 33.85
C LEU A 114 -7.56 -6.22 33.11
N LEU A 115 -6.46 -6.91 32.86
CA LEU A 115 -5.35 -6.38 32.08
C LEU A 115 -5.78 -5.99 30.65
N VAL A 116 -6.55 -6.85 29.98
CA VAL A 116 -7.08 -6.58 28.63
C VAL A 116 -8.01 -5.36 28.64
N LEU A 117 -8.92 -5.26 29.60
CA LEU A 117 -9.82 -4.12 29.74
C LEU A 117 -9.04 -2.83 30.04
N PHE A 118 -8.04 -2.89 30.90
CA PHE A 118 -7.15 -1.77 31.16
C PHE A 118 -6.41 -1.31 29.90
N LEU A 119 -5.80 -2.23 29.14
CA LEU A 119 -5.14 -1.93 27.87
C LEU A 119 -6.12 -1.33 26.85
N PHE A 120 -7.32 -1.87 26.75
CA PHE A 120 -8.35 -1.33 25.87
C PHE A 120 -8.71 0.11 26.22
N LEU A 121 -8.97 0.41 27.50
CA LEU A 121 -9.36 1.74 27.95
C LEU A 121 -8.23 2.76 27.75
N ILE A 122 -7.01 2.39 28.09
CA ILE A 122 -5.86 3.31 27.97
C ILE A 122 -5.50 3.57 26.52
N THR A 123 -5.57 2.54 25.64
CA THR A 123 -5.23 2.70 24.21
C THR A 123 -6.32 3.44 23.42
N ARG A 124 -7.54 3.53 23.93
CA ARG A 124 -8.56 4.46 23.38
C ARG A 124 -8.19 5.92 23.60
N LYS A 125 -7.47 6.23 24.67
CA LYS A 125 -7.05 7.60 24.99
C LYS A 125 -5.65 7.92 24.43
N TYR A 126 -4.76 6.94 24.49
CA TYR A 126 -3.37 7.06 24.04
C TYR A 126 -3.09 5.96 23.03
N GLU A 127 -3.08 6.31 21.73
CA GLU A 127 -2.87 5.35 20.66
C GLU A 127 -1.59 4.53 20.83
N MET A 128 -1.69 3.23 20.55
CA MET A 128 -0.55 2.34 20.55
C MET A 128 0.24 2.52 19.25
N THR A 129 1.40 3.13 19.36
CA THR A 129 2.33 3.36 18.26
C THR A 129 3.56 2.45 18.39
N SER A 130 4.40 2.41 17.35
CA SER A 130 5.67 1.69 17.39
C SER A 130 6.61 2.15 18.53
N LYS A 131 6.42 3.35 19.08
CA LYS A 131 7.20 3.86 20.22
C LYS A 131 6.55 3.50 21.55
N THR A 132 5.24 3.69 21.67
CA THR A 132 4.52 3.49 22.94
C THR A 132 4.29 2.01 23.26
N VAL A 133 4.34 1.10 22.28
CA VAL A 133 4.17 -0.34 22.51
C VAL A 133 5.21 -0.90 23.50
N PHE A 134 6.42 -0.34 23.55
CA PHE A 134 7.44 -0.74 24.54
C PHE A 134 7.01 -0.42 25.97
N THR A 135 6.37 0.74 26.19
CA THR A 135 5.85 1.11 27.52
C THR A 135 4.77 0.13 27.95
N TYR A 136 3.84 -0.20 27.06
CA TYR A 136 2.79 -1.19 27.33
C TYR A 136 3.36 -2.59 27.57
N PHE A 137 4.39 -2.98 26.81
CA PHE A 137 5.07 -4.25 26.99
C PHE A 137 5.69 -4.38 28.39
N TRP A 138 6.48 -3.38 28.83
CA TRP A 138 7.12 -3.42 30.13
C TRP A 138 6.08 -3.42 31.27
N LEU A 139 5.00 -2.67 31.12
CA LEU A 139 3.90 -2.69 32.09
C LEU A 139 3.28 -4.08 32.23
N CYS A 140 2.95 -4.73 31.11
CA CYS A 140 2.37 -6.08 31.10
C CYS A 140 3.37 -7.14 31.61
N LEU A 141 4.67 -7.00 31.29
CA LEU A 141 5.70 -7.93 31.74
C LEU A 141 5.88 -7.87 33.26
N VAL A 142 5.97 -6.66 33.82
CA VAL A 142 6.10 -6.47 35.29
C VAL A 142 4.88 -7.02 35.98
N GLU A 143 3.67 -6.72 35.51
CA GLU A 143 2.41 -7.25 36.06
C GLU A 143 2.40 -8.78 35.98
N SER A 144 2.75 -9.39 34.83
CA SER A 144 2.79 -10.84 34.65
C SER A 144 3.82 -11.53 35.56
N ILE A 145 4.99 -10.92 35.81
CA ILE A 145 5.99 -11.43 36.74
C ILE A 145 5.49 -11.35 38.19
N LEU A 146 4.87 -10.22 38.59
CA LEU A 146 4.34 -10.04 39.94
C LEU A 146 3.25 -11.08 40.26
N ILE A 147 2.30 -11.29 39.35
CA ILE A 147 1.26 -12.28 39.54
C ILE A 147 1.84 -13.70 39.59
N SER A 148 2.80 -14.02 38.72
CA SER A 148 3.45 -15.32 38.73
C SER A 148 4.26 -15.54 40.02
N PHE A 149 4.90 -14.50 40.57
CA PHE A 149 5.60 -14.56 41.84
C PHE A 149 4.63 -14.88 43.00
N ILE A 150 3.47 -14.22 43.03
CA ILE A 150 2.43 -14.51 44.01
C ILE A 150 1.98 -15.99 43.92
N GLY A 151 1.76 -16.51 42.71
CA GLY A 151 1.42 -17.90 42.46
C GLY A 151 2.49 -18.88 43.00
N LEU A 152 3.76 -18.57 42.80
CA LEU A 152 4.89 -19.37 43.28
C LEU A 152 5.04 -19.37 44.80
N CYS A 153 4.60 -18.32 45.52
CA CYS A 153 4.56 -18.33 46.99
C CYS A 153 3.69 -19.43 47.58
N PHE A 154 2.74 -19.93 46.82
CA PHE A 154 1.87 -21.07 47.16
C PHE A 154 2.33 -22.40 46.59
N SER A 155 3.54 -22.45 45.97
CA SER A 155 4.14 -23.61 45.31
C SER A 155 5.46 -23.99 45.96
N SER A 156 5.84 -25.24 45.81
CA SER A 156 7.17 -25.75 46.20
C SER A 156 8.27 -25.53 45.12
N GLN A 157 7.95 -24.86 44.02
CA GLN A 157 8.88 -24.66 42.91
C GLN A 157 9.81 -23.45 43.13
N GLY A 158 11.02 -23.50 42.56
CA GLY A 158 12.04 -22.46 42.75
C GLY A 158 11.81 -21.23 41.85
N TYR A 159 12.19 -20.05 42.37
CA TYR A 159 12.04 -18.73 41.69
C TYR A 159 12.88 -18.55 40.43
N GLY A 160 13.86 -19.44 40.16
CA GLY A 160 14.71 -19.35 38.95
C GLY A 160 13.94 -19.39 37.63
N PHE A 161 12.74 -19.97 37.64
CA PHE A 161 11.86 -20.01 36.47
C PHE A 161 11.40 -18.60 36.04
N LEU A 162 11.10 -17.70 36.97
CA LEU A 162 10.64 -16.35 36.63
C LEU A 162 11.66 -15.53 35.84
N LEU A 163 12.94 -15.72 36.15
CA LEU A 163 14.03 -15.06 35.43
C LEU A 163 14.11 -15.56 34.00
N LEU A 164 14.05 -16.87 33.80
CA LEU A 164 14.05 -17.49 32.46
C LEU A 164 12.82 -17.09 31.66
N TYR A 165 11.64 -17.08 32.26
CA TYR A 165 10.39 -16.61 31.66
C TYR A 165 10.47 -15.16 31.21
N GLY A 166 10.97 -14.27 32.09
CA GLY A 166 11.14 -12.86 31.80
C GLY A 166 12.10 -12.62 30.63
N LEU A 167 13.30 -13.21 30.68
CA LEU A 167 14.29 -13.11 29.61
C LEU A 167 13.77 -13.59 28.26
N PHE A 168 13.07 -14.73 28.27
CA PHE A 168 12.51 -15.31 27.08
C PHE A 168 11.39 -14.42 26.48
N THR A 169 10.50 -13.91 27.32
CA THR A 169 9.41 -13.02 26.88
C THR A 169 9.95 -11.74 26.30
N VAL A 170 10.99 -11.15 26.91
CA VAL A 170 11.69 -9.99 26.36
C VAL A 170 12.28 -10.31 25.00
N PHE A 171 13.04 -11.40 24.88
CA PHE A 171 13.63 -11.83 23.63
C PHE A 171 12.56 -12.03 22.53
N ALA A 172 11.49 -12.78 22.82
CA ALA A 172 10.40 -13.05 21.88
C ALA A 172 9.73 -11.77 21.40
N PHE A 173 9.41 -10.84 22.30
CA PHE A 173 8.80 -9.56 21.95
C PHE A 173 9.69 -8.73 21.04
N TYR A 174 10.95 -8.49 21.43
CA TYR A 174 11.87 -7.68 20.62
C TYR A 174 12.16 -8.31 19.26
N PHE A 175 12.35 -9.63 19.21
CA PHE A 175 12.59 -10.34 17.96
C PHE A 175 11.40 -10.17 16.98
N ILE A 176 10.18 -10.42 17.45
CA ILE A 176 8.98 -10.29 16.61
C ILE A 176 8.77 -8.83 16.21
N TYR A 177 8.98 -7.88 17.12
CA TYR A 177 8.90 -6.47 16.82
C TYR A 177 9.87 -6.05 15.70
N ILE A 178 11.14 -6.49 15.77
CA ILE A 178 12.15 -6.21 14.72
C ILE A 178 11.70 -6.78 13.39
N VAL A 179 11.20 -8.02 13.36
CA VAL A 179 10.74 -8.66 12.13
C VAL A 179 9.56 -7.91 11.53
N ILE A 180 8.54 -7.56 12.32
CA ILE A 180 7.38 -6.78 11.86
C ILE A 180 7.84 -5.43 11.29
N HIS A 181 8.75 -4.74 12.00
CA HIS A 181 9.26 -3.44 11.57
C HIS A 181 10.05 -3.55 10.27
N GLN A 182 10.90 -4.57 10.13
CA GLN A 182 11.67 -4.82 8.91
C GLN A 182 10.76 -5.13 7.72
N VAL A 183 9.77 -6.00 7.90
CA VAL A 183 8.81 -6.33 6.85
C VAL A 183 8.00 -5.10 6.43
N LYS A 184 7.55 -4.27 7.39
CA LYS A 184 6.88 -3.01 7.09
C LYS A 184 7.77 -2.07 6.27
N ARG A 185 9.01 -1.85 6.69
CA ARG A 185 9.97 -1.00 5.98
C ARG A 185 10.21 -1.48 4.55
N THR A 186 10.42 -2.80 4.36
CA THR A 186 10.61 -3.37 3.02
C THR A 186 9.37 -3.15 2.16
N ASN A 187 8.16 -3.32 2.70
CA ASN A 187 6.93 -3.08 1.98
C ASN A 187 6.77 -1.60 1.59
N ASP A 188 7.06 -0.66 2.51
CA ASP A 188 6.98 0.78 2.23
C ASP A 188 7.95 1.15 1.10
N THR A 189 9.18 0.61 1.10
CA THR A 189 10.16 0.80 0.01
C THR A 189 9.65 0.22 -1.32
N VAL A 190 9.03 -0.96 -1.32
CA VAL A 190 8.43 -1.57 -2.53
C VAL A 190 7.27 -0.73 -3.04
N GLN A 191 6.42 -0.19 -2.16
CA GLN A 191 5.31 0.69 -2.55
C GLN A 191 5.82 2.00 -3.16
N GLU A 192 6.83 2.62 -2.56
CA GLU A 192 7.48 3.82 -3.08
C GLU A 192 8.11 3.56 -4.45
N THR A 193 8.85 2.46 -4.60
CA THR A 193 9.42 2.05 -5.88
C THR A 193 8.34 1.80 -6.94
N ASN A 194 7.22 1.17 -6.58
CA ASN A 194 6.09 0.96 -7.49
C ASN A 194 5.37 2.27 -7.84
N TYR A 195 5.30 3.23 -6.92
CA TYR A 195 4.76 4.56 -7.21
C TYR A 195 5.66 5.30 -8.21
N LEU A 196 6.98 5.32 -7.99
CA LEU A 196 7.95 5.91 -8.91
C LEU A 196 7.94 5.24 -10.30
N ARG A 197 7.60 3.95 -10.35
CA ARG A 197 7.42 3.21 -11.63
C ARG A 197 6.14 3.53 -12.38
N LYS A 198 5.22 4.31 -11.81
CA LYS A 198 3.92 4.68 -12.41
C LYS A 198 3.91 6.09 -12.98
N ILE A 199 4.82 6.94 -12.54
CA ILE A 199 4.84 8.38 -12.81
C ILE A 199 6.16 8.75 -13.47
N ASP A 200 6.08 9.62 -14.48
CA ASP A 200 7.26 10.25 -15.08
C ASP A 200 7.84 11.30 -14.11
N TYR A 201 9.13 11.23 -13.85
CA TYR A 201 9.81 12.07 -12.86
C TYR A 201 9.81 13.56 -13.23
N LEU A 202 9.84 13.89 -14.53
CA LEU A 202 9.93 15.29 -15.00
C LEU A 202 8.58 15.99 -14.96
N THR A 203 7.52 15.31 -15.42
CA THR A 203 6.20 15.88 -15.64
C THR A 203 5.17 15.53 -14.56
N GLN A 204 5.46 14.54 -13.72
CA GLN A 204 4.53 13.98 -12.72
C GLN A 204 3.24 13.41 -13.34
N LEU A 205 3.22 13.20 -14.65
CA LEU A 205 2.14 12.47 -15.34
C LEU A 205 2.35 10.95 -15.24
N PRO A 206 1.29 10.15 -15.38
CA PRO A 206 1.38 8.71 -15.60
C PRO A 206 2.39 8.38 -16.70
N ASN A 207 3.23 7.38 -16.45
CA ASN A 207 4.20 6.92 -17.43
C ASN A 207 3.62 5.86 -18.38
N THR A 208 4.43 5.37 -19.31
CA THR A 208 4.06 4.34 -20.30
C THR A 208 3.40 3.12 -19.67
N THR A 209 3.94 2.63 -18.54
CA THR A 209 3.40 1.44 -17.86
C THR A 209 1.97 1.65 -17.35
N GLU A 210 1.68 2.80 -16.78
CA GLU A 210 0.35 3.12 -16.27
C GLU A 210 -0.63 3.43 -17.40
N PHE A 211 -0.14 4.07 -18.48
CA PHE A 211 -0.90 4.32 -19.69
C PHE A 211 -1.36 3.02 -20.38
N GLU A 212 -0.47 2.06 -20.55
CA GLU A 212 -0.78 0.74 -21.12
C GLU A 212 -1.80 -0.04 -20.28
N LYS A 213 -1.71 0.05 -18.95
CA LYS A 213 -2.71 -0.57 -18.06
C LYS A 213 -4.10 0.02 -18.25
N CYS A 214 -4.19 1.34 -18.42
CA CYS A 214 -5.47 2.01 -18.67
C CYS A 214 -6.09 1.51 -19.98
N ILE A 215 -5.31 1.43 -21.06
CA ILE A 215 -5.76 0.84 -22.34
C ILE A 215 -6.30 -0.57 -22.12
N GLN A 216 -5.55 -1.44 -21.45
CA GLN A 216 -5.95 -2.83 -21.20
C GLN A 216 -7.25 -2.93 -20.39
N GLN A 217 -7.48 -2.02 -19.43
CA GLN A 217 -8.70 -2.00 -18.64
C GLN A 217 -9.92 -1.62 -19.48
N LEU A 218 -9.81 -0.59 -20.33
CA LEU A 218 -10.88 -0.16 -21.24
C LEU A 218 -11.21 -1.25 -22.28
N MET A 219 -10.18 -1.87 -22.86
CA MET A 219 -10.38 -2.99 -23.79
C MET A 219 -11.09 -4.19 -23.15
N LYS A 220 -10.76 -4.54 -21.90
CA LYS A 220 -11.44 -5.63 -21.17
C LYS A 220 -12.93 -5.36 -20.95
N LYS A 221 -13.30 -4.08 -20.81
CA LYS A 221 -14.71 -3.67 -20.68
C LYS A 221 -15.41 -3.52 -22.03
N ASN A 222 -14.67 -3.66 -23.13
CA ASN A 222 -15.13 -3.42 -24.50
C ASN A 222 -15.70 -2.01 -24.71
N GLU A 223 -15.15 -1.02 -23.99
CA GLU A 223 -15.51 0.39 -24.10
C GLU A 223 -14.84 1.01 -25.35
N ILE A 224 -15.57 1.86 -26.07
CA ILE A 224 -15.02 2.61 -27.19
C ILE A 224 -14.10 3.71 -26.66
N PHE A 225 -12.92 3.89 -27.25
CA PHE A 225 -12.01 4.98 -26.91
C PHE A 225 -11.09 5.31 -28.08
N SER A 226 -10.54 6.51 -28.07
CA SER A 226 -9.53 6.95 -29.02
C SER A 226 -8.25 7.35 -28.32
N LEU A 227 -7.10 7.04 -28.94
CA LEU A 227 -5.77 7.38 -28.50
C LEU A 227 -5.22 8.53 -29.33
N LEU A 228 -4.65 9.53 -28.67
CA LEU A 228 -3.90 10.62 -29.28
C LEU A 228 -2.44 10.51 -28.85
N LEU A 229 -1.49 10.51 -29.79
CA LEU A 229 -0.07 10.62 -29.51
C LEU A 229 0.39 12.03 -29.89
N VAL A 230 0.65 12.85 -28.88
CA VAL A 230 1.06 14.25 -29.02
C VAL A 230 2.58 14.35 -28.96
N ASP A 231 3.17 14.99 -29.94
CA ASP A 231 4.62 15.12 -30.07
C ASP A 231 4.99 16.60 -30.32
N ILE A 232 6.01 17.10 -29.60
CA ILE A 232 6.46 18.49 -29.72
C ILE A 232 7.30 18.66 -30.99
N ARG A 233 6.89 19.54 -31.88
CA ARG A 233 7.70 19.85 -33.07
C ARG A 233 8.96 20.61 -32.68
N ASP A 234 10.04 20.22 -33.31
CA ASP A 234 11.33 20.94 -33.27
C ASP A 234 11.93 21.18 -31.88
N LEU A 235 11.58 20.34 -30.89
CA LEU A 235 12.15 20.44 -29.54
C LEU A 235 13.68 20.42 -29.54
N LYS A 236 14.27 19.67 -30.47
CA LYS A 236 15.72 19.63 -30.65
C LYS A 236 16.30 20.99 -31.08
N MET A 237 15.59 21.77 -31.91
CA MET A 237 16.00 23.14 -32.28
C MET A 237 15.89 24.08 -31.05
N ILE A 238 14.81 23.95 -30.25
CA ILE A 238 14.63 24.71 -29.00
C ILE A 238 15.79 24.40 -28.05
N ASN A 239 16.11 23.12 -27.84
CA ASN A 239 17.24 22.70 -27.01
C ASN A 239 18.59 23.26 -27.51
N SER A 240 18.79 23.30 -28.84
CA SER A 240 20.02 23.84 -29.39
C SER A 240 20.15 25.37 -29.23
N LYS A 241 19.03 26.08 -29.25
CA LYS A 241 18.99 27.55 -29.13
C LYS A 241 19.02 28.03 -27.67
N TYR A 242 18.23 27.38 -26.78
CA TYR A 242 17.97 27.83 -25.41
C TYR A 242 18.53 26.88 -24.33
N GLY A 243 19.12 25.77 -24.73
CA GLY A 243 19.65 24.75 -23.81
C GLY A 243 18.63 23.71 -23.35
N TYR A 244 19.11 22.54 -22.91
CA TYR A 244 18.28 21.44 -22.41
C TYR A 244 17.37 21.82 -21.23
N PRO A 245 17.78 22.69 -20.26
CA PRO A 245 16.89 23.09 -19.17
C PRO A 245 15.63 23.82 -19.67
N THR A 246 15.72 24.56 -20.77
CA THR A 246 14.55 25.19 -21.39
C THR A 246 13.63 24.16 -22.04
N GLY A 247 14.18 23.13 -22.70
CA GLY A 247 13.37 22.02 -23.21
C GLY A 247 12.61 21.28 -22.12
N ASP A 248 13.26 21.00 -21.00
CA ASP A 248 12.60 20.40 -19.83
C ASP A 248 11.48 21.29 -19.27
N LEU A 249 11.68 22.60 -19.26
CA LEU A 249 10.65 23.56 -18.82
C LEU A 249 9.44 23.55 -19.75
N ILE A 250 9.66 23.50 -21.07
CA ILE A 250 8.60 23.41 -22.08
C ILE A 250 7.82 22.09 -21.93
N ILE A 251 8.51 20.97 -21.76
CA ILE A 251 7.90 19.66 -21.52
C ILE A 251 7.00 19.72 -20.27
N LYS A 252 7.45 20.34 -19.18
CA LYS A 252 6.66 20.52 -17.96
C LYS A 252 5.41 21.40 -18.18
N GLN A 253 5.56 22.49 -18.90
CA GLN A 253 4.43 23.40 -19.19
C GLN A 253 3.41 22.70 -20.10
N LEU A 254 3.85 21.99 -21.13
CA LEU A 254 2.94 21.20 -21.97
C LEU A 254 2.22 20.13 -21.17
N ALA A 255 2.92 19.44 -20.27
CA ALA A 255 2.31 18.45 -19.38
C ALA A 255 1.17 19.03 -18.52
N LEU A 256 1.34 20.26 -17.99
CA LEU A 256 0.29 20.97 -17.26
C LEU A 256 -0.92 21.27 -18.14
N HIS A 257 -0.72 21.81 -19.34
CA HIS A 257 -1.81 22.07 -20.28
C HIS A 257 -2.56 20.80 -20.70
N LEU A 258 -1.82 19.71 -20.97
CA LEU A 258 -2.45 18.44 -21.32
C LEU A 258 -3.20 17.82 -20.14
N LYS A 259 -2.72 18.02 -18.91
CA LYS A 259 -3.43 17.59 -17.70
C LYS A 259 -4.73 18.38 -17.49
N GLU A 260 -4.68 19.69 -17.62
CA GLU A 260 -5.89 20.54 -17.54
C GLU A 260 -6.92 20.16 -18.61
N TYR A 261 -6.47 19.86 -19.84
CA TYR A 261 -7.33 19.37 -20.90
C TYR A 261 -7.97 18.01 -20.53
N ALA A 262 -7.17 17.07 -20.03
CA ALA A 262 -7.64 15.75 -19.61
C ALA A 262 -8.66 15.82 -18.47
N ASP A 263 -8.39 16.65 -17.44
CA ASP A 263 -9.29 16.86 -16.30
C ASP A 263 -10.66 17.45 -16.73
N LYS A 264 -10.68 18.33 -17.74
CA LYS A 264 -11.91 18.94 -18.28
C LYS A 264 -12.76 17.97 -19.12
N ASN A 265 -12.11 17.01 -19.79
CA ASN A 265 -12.74 16.12 -20.77
C ASN A 265 -12.87 14.65 -20.29
N ASP A 266 -12.69 14.38 -18.99
CA ASP A 266 -12.64 13.00 -18.42
C ASP A 266 -11.70 12.07 -19.20
N ALA A 267 -10.58 12.64 -19.66
CA ALA A 267 -9.56 11.93 -20.43
C ALA A 267 -8.41 11.47 -19.51
N PHE A 268 -7.59 10.55 -19.99
CA PHE A 268 -6.41 10.10 -19.26
C PHE A 268 -5.17 10.51 -20.06
N VAL A 269 -4.23 11.20 -19.43
CA VAL A 269 -2.99 11.66 -20.05
C VAL A 269 -1.78 11.00 -19.40
N GLY A 270 -0.78 10.66 -20.21
CA GLY A 270 0.50 10.12 -19.77
C GLY A 270 1.66 10.60 -20.64
N ARG A 271 2.90 10.53 -20.11
CA ARG A 271 4.12 10.75 -20.88
C ARG A 271 4.71 9.40 -21.26
N LEU A 272 4.88 9.16 -22.57
CA LEU A 272 5.41 7.89 -23.06
C LEU A 272 6.93 7.91 -23.15
N SER A 273 7.51 8.96 -23.70
CA SER A 273 8.96 9.12 -23.80
C SER A 273 9.32 10.58 -24.12
N GLY A 274 10.56 10.97 -23.92
CA GLY A 274 11.14 12.24 -24.36
C GLY A 274 10.17 13.40 -24.53
N GLU A 275 9.74 13.64 -25.75
CA GLU A 275 8.82 14.71 -26.18
C GLU A 275 7.39 14.20 -26.49
N GLU A 276 7.12 12.90 -26.22
CA GLU A 276 5.87 12.23 -26.59
C GLU A 276 4.94 12.09 -25.40
N PHE A 277 3.72 12.60 -25.54
CA PHE A 277 2.62 12.45 -24.63
C PHE A 277 1.50 11.66 -25.28
N ALA A 278 0.72 10.94 -24.49
CA ALA A 278 -0.46 10.25 -25.00
C ALA A 278 -1.70 10.59 -24.19
N ILE A 279 -2.84 10.66 -24.88
CA ILE A 279 -4.16 10.93 -24.28
C ILE A 279 -5.09 9.81 -24.67
N ILE A 280 -5.89 9.32 -23.71
CA ILE A 280 -7.01 8.40 -23.93
C ILE A 280 -8.29 9.22 -23.79
N LEU A 281 -9.04 9.33 -24.87
CA LEU A 281 -10.38 9.90 -24.88
C LEU A 281 -11.38 8.76 -24.75
N LYS A 282 -12.10 8.67 -23.62
CA LYS A 282 -13.11 7.64 -23.37
C LYS A 282 -14.39 7.96 -24.15
N ASP A 283 -15.15 6.93 -24.51
CA ASP A 283 -16.43 7.03 -25.22
C ASP A 283 -16.37 7.93 -26.49
N THR A 284 -15.16 7.99 -27.12
CA THR A 284 -14.90 8.92 -28.21
C THR A 284 -14.62 8.17 -29.52
N PRO A 285 -15.54 8.23 -30.51
CA PRO A 285 -15.36 7.63 -31.82
C PRO A 285 -14.35 8.43 -32.68
N PRO A 286 -13.85 7.85 -33.81
CA PRO A 286 -12.79 8.45 -34.64
C PRO A 286 -13.09 9.89 -35.10
N ALA A 287 -14.30 10.18 -35.53
CA ALA A 287 -14.68 11.52 -36.02
C ALA A 287 -14.56 12.60 -34.93
N LEU A 288 -14.99 12.28 -33.69
CA LEU A 288 -14.89 13.20 -32.56
C LEU A 288 -13.44 13.33 -32.10
N ALA A 289 -12.67 12.23 -32.11
CA ALA A 289 -11.24 12.26 -31.78
C ALA A 289 -10.42 13.17 -32.71
N ILE A 290 -10.76 13.17 -34.02
CA ILE A 290 -10.13 14.07 -35.00
C ILE A 290 -10.45 15.54 -34.66
N PHE A 291 -11.70 15.87 -34.34
CA PHE A 291 -12.11 17.20 -33.92
C PHE A 291 -11.36 17.66 -32.64
N GLU A 292 -11.29 16.78 -31.65
CA GLU A 292 -10.55 17.06 -30.40
C GLU A 292 -9.03 17.26 -30.65
N ALA A 293 -8.43 16.49 -31.56
CA ALA A 293 -7.02 16.65 -31.91
C ALA A 293 -6.76 18.00 -32.61
N ASP A 294 -7.62 18.42 -33.50
CA ASP A 294 -7.51 19.71 -34.18
C ASP A 294 -7.63 20.89 -33.20
N ASN A 295 -8.64 20.83 -32.32
CA ASN A 295 -8.83 21.81 -31.25
C ASN A 295 -7.62 21.89 -30.32
N LEU A 296 -7.05 20.76 -29.94
CA LEU A 296 -5.89 20.68 -29.07
C LEU A 296 -4.64 21.29 -29.70
N ILE A 297 -4.39 21.02 -31.00
CA ILE A 297 -3.30 21.63 -31.76
C ILE A 297 -3.43 23.16 -31.76
N HIS A 298 -4.60 23.68 -32.08
CA HIS A 298 -4.86 25.12 -32.11
C HIS A 298 -4.72 25.76 -30.71
N THR A 299 -5.22 25.09 -29.68
CA THR A 299 -5.11 25.58 -28.30
C THR A 299 -3.67 25.68 -27.86
N ILE A 300 -2.86 24.63 -28.10
CA ILE A 300 -1.43 24.61 -27.71
C ILE A 300 -0.65 25.66 -28.49
N ALA A 301 -0.92 25.83 -29.79
CA ALA A 301 -0.21 26.81 -30.63
C ALA A 301 -0.44 28.26 -30.20
N GLN A 302 -1.54 28.55 -29.51
CA GLN A 302 -1.88 29.87 -28.97
C GLN A 302 -1.37 30.12 -27.54
N GLN A 303 -0.93 29.06 -26.83
CA GLN A 303 -0.44 29.19 -25.47
C GLN A 303 1.00 29.75 -25.45
N PRO A 304 1.29 30.69 -24.55
CA PRO A 304 2.64 31.17 -24.34
C PRO A 304 3.44 30.18 -23.48
N PHE A 305 4.63 29.80 -23.92
CA PHE A 305 5.57 28.98 -23.17
C PHE A 305 6.73 29.83 -22.69
N ASN A 306 6.96 29.85 -21.40
CA ASN A 306 8.06 30.60 -20.79
C ASN A 306 9.39 29.85 -20.98
N VAL A 307 10.43 30.58 -21.37
CA VAL A 307 11.82 30.11 -21.37
C VAL A 307 12.62 30.75 -20.22
N ILE A 308 13.82 30.25 -19.95
CA ILE A 308 14.59 30.60 -18.74
C ILE A 308 14.88 32.12 -18.67
N ASP A 309 15.12 32.79 -19.78
CA ASP A 309 15.45 34.21 -19.86
C ASP A 309 14.22 35.16 -19.83
N LYS A 310 13.07 34.67 -19.36
CA LYS A 310 11.77 35.38 -19.34
C LYS A 310 11.22 35.75 -20.71
N GLU A 311 11.79 35.21 -21.77
CA GLU A 311 11.20 35.26 -23.10
C GLU A 311 10.02 34.29 -23.17
N VAL A 312 9.10 34.55 -24.08
CA VAL A 312 7.95 33.71 -24.38
C VAL A 312 8.09 33.17 -25.79
N ILE A 313 7.91 31.88 -25.94
CA ILE A 313 7.86 31.24 -27.26
C ILE A 313 6.53 30.51 -27.45
N TYR A 314 6.17 30.30 -28.70
CA TYR A 314 5.02 29.48 -29.08
C TYR A 314 5.55 28.18 -29.71
N ILE A 315 4.96 27.06 -29.29
CA ILE A 315 5.33 25.74 -29.81
C ILE A 315 4.21 25.18 -30.69
N SER A 316 4.56 24.25 -31.54
CA SER A 316 3.57 23.46 -32.25
C SER A 316 3.73 21.99 -31.95
N VAL A 317 2.62 21.26 -32.01
CA VAL A 317 2.60 19.81 -31.80
C VAL A 317 2.05 19.09 -33.01
N THR A 318 2.38 17.82 -33.15
CA THR A 318 1.73 16.90 -34.07
C THR A 318 1.00 15.82 -33.32
N ILE A 319 -0.14 15.36 -33.88
CA ILE A 319 -0.99 14.36 -33.21
C ILE A 319 -1.25 13.18 -34.15
N GLY A 320 -0.82 11.98 -33.74
CA GLY A 320 -1.26 10.72 -34.32
C GLY A 320 -2.50 10.21 -33.60
N LEU A 321 -3.46 9.62 -34.31
CA LEU A 321 -4.70 9.09 -33.73
C LEU A 321 -4.90 7.62 -34.08
N SER A 322 -5.46 6.87 -33.13
CA SER A 322 -5.89 5.48 -33.29
C SER A 322 -7.10 5.20 -32.41
N SER A 323 -8.14 4.54 -32.93
CA SER A 323 -9.40 4.32 -32.24
C SER A 323 -9.68 2.82 -32.05
N PHE A 324 -10.17 2.46 -30.88
CA PHE A 324 -10.64 1.11 -30.56
C PHE A 324 -12.16 1.03 -30.79
N PRO A 325 -12.67 -0.03 -31.47
CA PRO A 325 -11.93 -1.20 -31.99
C PRO A 325 -11.39 -1.05 -33.42
N ASP A 326 -11.64 0.05 -34.12
CA ASP A 326 -11.43 0.22 -35.56
C ASP A 326 -9.98 -0.02 -36.02
N ASN A 327 -9.01 0.45 -35.25
CA ASN A 327 -7.58 0.38 -35.59
C ASN A 327 -6.83 -0.74 -34.85
N GLY A 328 -7.54 -1.59 -34.12
CA GLY A 328 -6.92 -2.73 -33.47
C GLY A 328 -7.75 -3.31 -32.33
N VAL A 329 -7.73 -4.63 -32.21
CA VAL A 329 -8.41 -5.38 -31.16
C VAL A 329 -7.46 -5.83 -30.04
N THR A 330 -6.17 -5.49 -30.14
CA THR A 330 -5.15 -5.72 -29.10
C THR A 330 -4.44 -4.40 -28.78
N SER A 331 -3.99 -4.23 -27.55
CA SER A 331 -3.22 -3.05 -27.15
C SER A 331 -2.03 -2.81 -28.08
N ARG A 332 -1.34 -3.90 -28.45
CA ARG A 332 -0.19 -3.85 -29.35
C ARG A 332 -0.56 -3.30 -30.73
N SER A 333 -1.58 -3.86 -31.40
CA SER A 333 -1.99 -3.40 -32.73
C SER A 333 -2.48 -1.95 -32.73
N LEU A 334 -3.18 -1.55 -31.66
CA LEU A 334 -3.68 -0.19 -31.50
C LEU A 334 -2.52 0.81 -31.34
N THR A 335 -1.51 0.46 -30.54
CA THR A 335 -0.31 1.29 -30.32
C THR A 335 0.59 1.34 -31.56
N GLU A 336 0.78 0.22 -32.27
CA GLU A 336 1.53 0.21 -33.53
C GLU A 336 0.90 1.14 -34.57
N ASN A 337 -0.42 1.11 -34.73
CA ASN A 337 -1.14 2.00 -35.65
C ASN A 337 -1.12 3.46 -35.18
N LEU A 338 -1.16 3.72 -33.87
CA LEU A 338 -0.97 5.05 -33.30
C LEU A 338 0.39 5.66 -33.64
N ILE A 339 1.47 4.88 -33.49
CA ILE A 339 2.83 5.30 -33.80
C ILE A 339 2.97 5.57 -35.34
N ARG A 340 2.44 4.71 -36.19
CA ARG A 340 2.43 4.92 -37.64
C ARG A 340 1.68 6.20 -38.03
N ALA A 341 0.51 6.43 -37.42
CA ALA A 341 -0.25 7.66 -37.62
C ALA A 341 0.54 8.91 -37.18
N SER A 342 1.23 8.87 -36.04
CA SER A 342 2.11 9.97 -35.60
C SER A 342 3.26 10.25 -36.57
N GLN A 343 3.91 9.21 -37.11
CA GLN A 343 4.95 9.38 -38.12
C GLN A 343 4.42 10.06 -39.41
N HIS A 344 3.21 9.69 -39.85
CA HIS A 344 2.54 10.36 -40.95
C HIS A 344 2.16 11.81 -40.64
N ALA A 345 1.71 12.11 -39.41
CA ALA A 345 1.43 13.47 -38.97
C ALA A 345 2.69 14.36 -38.97
N LYS A 346 3.86 13.81 -38.57
CA LYS A 346 5.16 14.51 -38.63
C LYS A 346 5.61 14.83 -40.06
N SER A 347 5.36 13.93 -41.01
CA SER A 347 5.73 14.13 -42.43
C SER A 347 4.75 15.05 -43.17
N ASN A 348 3.52 15.16 -42.72
CA ASN A 348 2.47 15.99 -43.31
C ASN A 348 2.52 17.42 -42.76
N LYS A 349 2.85 18.40 -43.59
CA LYS A 349 3.03 19.80 -43.18
C LYS A 349 1.72 20.58 -43.04
N THR A 350 0.59 20.04 -43.50
CA THR A 350 -0.65 20.81 -43.67
C THR A 350 -1.64 20.69 -42.49
N SER A 351 -1.88 19.50 -41.93
CA SER A 351 -2.95 19.31 -40.94
C SER A 351 -2.47 19.17 -39.51
N GLY A 352 -1.19 18.89 -39.26
CA GLY A 352 -0.71 18.70 -37.89
C GLY A 352 -1.17 17.40 -37.19
N TYR A 353 -2.19 16.71 -37.73
CA TYR A 353 -2.68 15.41 -37.21
C TYR A 353 -2.86 14.39 -38.35
N PHE A 354 -2.95 13.09 -37.94
CA PHE A 354 -3.23 11.99 -38.85
C PHE A 354 -3.92 10.85 -38.12
N HIS A 355 -5.04 10.36 -38.68
CA HIS A 355 -5.76 9.24 -38.10
C HIS A 355 -5.42 7.92 -38.77
N ALA A 356 -5.29 6.85 -38.00
CA ALA A 356 -4.91 5.52 -38.43
C ALA A 356 -5.87 4.91 -39.49
N ASN A 357 -7.13 5.32 -39.54
CA ASN A 357 -8.07 4.92 -40.59
C ASN A 357 -7.59 5.29 -42.00
N ASN A 358 -6.68 6.27 -42.12
CA ASN A 358 -6.12 6.72 -43.38
C ASN A 358 -4.77 6.05 -43.74
N LEU A 359 -4.31 5.11 -42.86
CA LEU A 359 -3.16 4.26 -43.20
C LEU A 359 -3.54 3.27 -44.28
N LYS A 360 -2.83 3.32 -45.41
CA LYS A 360 -2.96 2.34 -46.48
C LYS A 360 -2.10 1.11 -46.24
#